data_759098f6bb578406af9b1c01efc54e63
#
_entry.id   759098f6bb578406af9b1c01efc54e63
#
_cell.length_a   1.000
_cell.length_b   1.000
_cell.length_c   1.000
_cell.angle_alpha   90.00
_cell.angle_beta   90.00
_cell.angle_gamma   90.00
#
_symmetry.space_group_name_H-M   'P 1'
#
loop_
_entity.id
_entity.type
_entity.pdbx_description
1 polymer ?
#
loop_
_entity_poly.entity_id
_entity_poly.type
_entity_poly.pdbx_seq_one_letter_code
_entity_poly.pdbx_strand_id
1 'polypeptide(L)'
;MYDKICTIHTEGVSELNGTILIVDDERGIVDTMKAYFSTQYEVLTAYSGEEAIQKAEMQPDLILLDINMPRMDGLTVCQTIREHVACPILFLTARIESTDKINGFQAGADDYIVKPVDLDELAARIAAHLRREQRRHNQSIVRFFGELAVDYSARTVTIHNEPVILSKREFDILELLSLNTGQVFDRERIYEAVWGIDGDGNSDTVMEHIRKIRAKLAAHTLHSYIETVWGCGYKWNA
;
A
#
# COMPACT_ATOMS: atom_id res chain seq x y z
N MET A 1 -39.71 -2.34 41.69
CA MET A 1 -39.68 -3.59 40.91
C MET A 1 -38.95 -3.23 39.63
N TYR A 2 -37.60 -3.40 39.63
CA TYR A 2 -36.74 -2.99 38.56
C TYR A 2 -36.28 -4.24 37.79
N ASP A 3 -36.72 -4.34 36.54
CA ASP A 3 -36.27 -5.39 35.62
C ASP A 3 -34.81 -5.15 35.25
N LYS A 4 -33.97 -6.11 35.63
CA LYS A 4 -32.60 -6.23 35.14
C LYS A 4 -32.65 -6.75 33.70
N ILE A 5 -32.39 -5.87 32.73
CA ILE A 5 -32.09 -6.27 31.37
C ILE A 5 -30.71 -6.88 31.40
N CYS A 6 -30.69 -8.21 31.24
CA CYS A 6 -29.50 -9.02 31.10
C CYS A 6 -28.88 -8.73 29.71
N THR A 7 -27.83 -7.93 29.70
CA THR A 7 -27.00 -7.73 28.50
C THR A 7 -26.24 -9.03 28.23
N ILE A 8 -26.66 -9.78 27.24
CA ILE A 8 -25.94 -10.93 26.74
C ILE A 8 -24.66 -10.38 26.07
N HIS A 9 -23.52 -10.58 26.73
CA HIS A 9 -22.21 -10.44 26.08
C HIS A 9 -22.11 -11.55 25.05
N THR A 10 -22.19 -11.18 23.79
CA THR A 10 -21.76 -12.02 22.67
C THR A 10 -20.24 -12.15 22.79
N GLU A 11 -19.79 -13.31 23.28
CA GLU A 11 -18.39 -13.69 23.29
C GLU A 11 -17.86 -13.74 21.84
N GLY A 12 -16.87 -12.88 21.57
CA GLY A 12 -15.72 -13.05 20.71
C GLY A 12 -15.88 -13.80 19.39
N VAL A 13 -16.38 -13.13 18.35
CA VAL A 13 -15.88 -13.37 17.01
C VAL A 13 -14.55 -12.63 16.96
N SER A 14 -13.42 -13.35 17.08
CA SER A 14 -12.10 -12.76 16.84
C SER A 14 -12.08 -12.30 15.38
N GLU A 15 -11.97 -10.99 15.17
CA GLU A 15 -11.73 -10.45 13.84
C GLU A 15 -10.45 -11.09 13.28
N LEU A 16 -10.56 -11.74 12.11
CA LEU A 16 -9.40 -12.33 11.44
C LEU A 16 -8.41 -11.20 11.06
N ASN A 17 -7.12 -11.48 11.19
CA ASN A 17 -6.04 -10.49 11.00
C ASN A 17 -5.75 -10.18 9.51
N GLY A 18 -6.64 -10.57 8.58
CA GLY A 18 -6.52 -10.37 7.14
C GLY A 18 -6.61 -11.68 6.36
N THR A 19 -6.42 -11.61 5.05
CA THR A 19 -6.52 -12.72 4.10
C THR A 19 -5.13 -13.09 3.60
N ILE A 20 -4.75 -14.37 3.71
CA ILE A 20 -3.50 -14.88 3.15
C ILE A 20 -3.78 -15.88 2.03
N LEU A 21 -3.01 -15.82 0.95
CA LEU A 21 -3.05 -16.79 -0.14
C LEU A 21 -1.84 -17.73 -0.02
N ILE A 22 -2.10 -19.04 0.07
CA ILE A 22 -1.09 -20.10 0.13
C ILE A 22 -1.08 -20.83 -1.19
N VAL A 23 0.08 -20.88 -1.85
CA VAL A 23 0.28 -21.48 -3.17
C VAL A 23 1.39 -22.51 -3.12
N ASP A 24 1.03 -23.77 -3.35
CA ASP A 24 1.97 -24.91 -3.41
C ASP A 24 1.27 -26.06 -4.14
N ASP A 25 1.96 -26.80 -5.00
CA ASP A 25 1.37 -27.96 -5.70
C ASP A 25 1.23 -29.20 -4.80
N GLU A 26 1.94 -29.21 -3.68
CA GLU A 26 1.83 -30.28 -2.66
C GLU A 26 0.64 -30.02 -1.73
N ARG A 27 -0.52 -30.66 -2.02
CA ARG A 27 -1.76 -30.49 -1.24
C ARG A 27 -1.58 -30.67 0.26
N GLY A 28 -0.75 -31.64 0.68
CA GLY A 28 -0.51 -31.92 2.11
C GLY A 28 0.16 -30.74 2.84
N ILE A 29 1.04 -30.01 2.15
CA ILE A 29 1.69 -28.80 2.67
C ILE A 29 0.65 -27.69 2.82
N VAL A 30 -0.14 -27.45 1.76
CA VAL A 30 -1.21 -26.44 1.77
C VAL A 30 -2.24 -26.71 2.87
N ASP A 31 -2.70 -27.97 2.99
CA ASP A 31 -3.71 -28.35 3.99
C ASP A 31 -3.17 -28.18 5.42
N THR A 32 -1.90 -28.50 5.65
CA THR A 32 -1.24 -28.30 6.96
C THR A 32 -1.13 -26.82 7.31
N MET A 33 -0.66 -25.99 6.38
CA MET A 33 -0.56 -24.55 6.57
C MET A 33 -1.95 -23.92 6.75
N LYS A 34 -2.92 -24.33 5.94
CA LYS A 34 -4.31 -23.87 6.06
C LYS A 34 -4.88 -24.17 7.44
N ALA A 35 -4.74 -25.40 7.93
CA ALA A 35 -5.23 -25.81 9.26
C ALA A 35 -4.60 -24.94 10.36
N TYR A 36 -3.31 -24.65 10.26
CA TYR A 36 -2.59 -23.84 11.24
C TYR A 36 -3.02 -22.36 11.21
N PHE A 37 -3.10 -21.76 10.02
CA PHE A 37 -3.33 -20.32 9.89
C PHE A 37 -4.81 -19.90 9.92
N SER A 38 -5.76 -20.82 9.66
CA SER A 38 -7.21 -20.51 9.67
C SER A 38 -7.77 -20.05 11.01
N THR A 39 -7.01 -20.19 12.10
CA THR A 39 -7.39 -19.67 13.42
C THR A 39 -7.16 -18.17 13.54
N GLN A 40 -6.32 -17.58 12.67
CA GLN A 40 -5.87 -16.18 12.75
C GLN A 40 -6.16 -15.37 11.49
N TYR A 41 -6.26 -16.04 10.34
CA TYR A 41 -6.40 -15.41 9.01
C TYR A 41 -7.50 -16.07 8.20
N GLU A 42 -8.08 -15.35 7.26
CA GLU A 42 -8.79 -15.97 6.15
C GLU A 42 -7.76 -16.58 5.19
N VAL A 43 -7.90 -17.88 4.87
CA VAL A 43 -6.90 -18.60 4.08
C VAL A 43 -7.46 -19.01 2.72
N LEU A 44 -6.96 -18.36 1.67
CA LEU A 44 -7.12 -18.77 0.28
C LEU A 44 -6.02 -19.78 -0.07
N THR A 45 -6.35 -20.78 -0.88
CA THR A 45 -5.39 -21.82 -1.29
C THR A 45 -5.38 -21.98 -2.81
N ALA A 46 -4.22 -22.14 -3.41
CA ALA A 46 -4.04 -22.46 -4.83
C ALA A 46 -3.02 -23.60 -4.97
N TYR A 47 -3.23 -24.47 -5.95
CA TYR A 47 -2.42 -25.68 -6.19
C TYR A 47 -1.70 -25.63 -7.53
N SER A 48 -1.73 -24.50 -8.20
CA SER A 48 -0.99 -24.24 -9.45
C SER A 48 -0.77 -22.76 -9.65
N GLY A 49 0.15 -22.41 -10.57
CA GLY A 49 0.42 -21.01 -10.92
C GLY A 49 -0.81 -20.31 -11.51
N GLU A 50 -1.60 -21.03 -12.34
CA GLU A 50 -2.82 -20.49 -12.94
C GLU A 50 -3.90 -20.18 -11.89
N GLU A 51 -4.08 -21.07 -10.89
CA GLU A 51 -4.98 -20.83 -9.76
C GLU A 51 -4.49 -19.66 -8.89
N ALA A 52 -3.18 -19.55 -8.71
CA ALA A 52 -2.58 -18.47 -7.92
C ALA A 52 -2.88 -17.10 -8.55
N ILE A 53 -2.73 -16.96 -9.87
CA ILE A 53 -3.04 -15.70 -10.59
C ILE A 53 -4.52 -15.34 -10.41
N GLN A 54 -5.45 -16.30 -10.61
CA GLN A 54 -6.88 -16.05 -10.42
C GLN A 54 -7.22 -15.62 -8.99
N LYS A 55 -6.60 -16.24 -7.97
CA LYS A 55 -6.86 -15.91 -6.58
C LYS A 55 -6.19 -14.63 -6.10
N ALA A 56 -5.11 -14.21 -6.75
CA ALA A 56 -4.50 -12.91 -6.51
C ALA A 56 -5.44 -11.74 -6.84
N GLU A 57 -6.41 -11.93 -7.75
CA GLU A 57 -7.46 -10.94 -8.06
C GLU A 57 -8.37 -10.65 -6.85
N MET A 58 -8.44 -11.56 -5.88
CA MET A 58 -9.16 -11.35 -4.61
C MET A 58 -8.44 -10.41 -3.64
N GLN A 59 -7.28 -9.85 -4.05
CA GLN A 59 -6.48 -8.89 -3.29
C GLN A 59 -6.14 -9.38 -1.86
N PRO A 60 -5.44 -10.53 -1.73
CA PRO A 60 -4.99 -10.98 -0.41
C PRO A 60 -4.01 -9.99 0.22
N ASP A 61 -3.95 -9.98 1.55
CA ASP A 61 -3.02 -9.12 2.31
C ASP A 61 -1.58 -9.66 2.33
N LEU A 62 -1.38 -10.95 1.99
CA LEU A 62 -0.08 -11.60 1.88
C LEU A 62 -0.18 -12.86 1.02
N ILE A 63 0.86 -13.17 0.25
CA ILE A 63 0.96 -14.38 -0.57
C ILE A 63 2.17 -15.19 -0.13
N LEU A 64 1.94 -16.47 0.22
CA LEU A 64 2.97 -17.50 0.33
C LEU A 64 3.02 -18.26 -0.99
N LEU A 65 4.16 -18.31 -1.64
CA LEU A 65 4.29 -18.83 -3.00
C LEU A 65 5.46 -19.80 -3.12
N ASP A 66 5.14 -21.08 -3.39
CA ASP A 66 6.20 -22.04 -3.72
C ASP A 66 6.85 -21.69 -5.07
N ILE A 67 8.18 -21.81 -5.12
CA ILE A 67 8.92 -21.55 -6.35
C ILE A 67 8.81 -22.75 -7.31
N ASN A 68 8.89 -23.98 -6.79
CA ASN A 68 9.10 -25.18 -7.59
C ASN A 68 7.77 -25.85 -7.96
N MET A 69 6.90 -25.16 -8.65
CA MET A 69 5.63 -25.74 -9.12
C MET A 69 5.73 -26.22 -10.58
N PRO A 70 4.98 -27.29 -10.95
CA PRO A 70 4.95 -27.79 -12.31
C PRO A 70 4.25 -26.82 -13.26
N ARG A 71 4.66 -26.80 -14.52
CA ARG A 71 4.11 -25.99 -15.64
C ARG A 71 4.39 -24.49 -15.53
N MET A 72 4.06 -23.87 -14.44
CA MET A 72 4.28 -22.44 -14.17
C MET A 72 4.94 -22.32 -12.80
N ASP A 73 6.20 -21.92 -12.76
CA ASP A 73 6.96 -21.74 -11.53
C ASP A 73 6.53 -20.47 -10.77
N GLY A 74 6.86 -20.43 -9.48
CA GLY A 74 6.51 -19.30 -8.62
C GLY A 74 7.14 -17.98 -9.04
N LEU A 75 8.31 -17.99 -9.69
CA LEU A 75 8.94 -16.78 -10.19
C LEU A 75 8.11 -16.13 -11.30
N THR A 76 7.63 -16.96 -12.24
CA THR A 76 6.73 -16.52 -13.33
C THR A 76 5.41 -16.02 -12.78
N VAL A 77 4.83 -16.71 -11.79
CA VAL A 77 3.61 -16.26 -11.10
C VAL A 77 3.84 -14.89 -10.46
N CYS A 78 4.92 -14.74 -9.68
CA CYS A 78 5.26 -13.49 -8.99
C CYS A 78 5.38 -12.32 -9.98
N GLN A 79 6.12 -12.49 -11.08
CA GLN A 79 6.28 -11.47 -12.11
C GLN A 79 4.92 -11.08 -12.72
N THR A 80 4.04 -12.05 -12.96
CA THR A 80 2.73 -11.82 -13.58
C THR A 80 1.81 -11.03 -12.64
N ILE A 81 1.78 -11.38 -11.34
CA ILE A 81 0.83 -10.75 -10.41
C ILE A 81 1.37 -9.44 -9.80
N ARG A 82 2.69 -9.20 -9.83
CA ARG A 82 3.32 -8.08 -9.11
C ARG A 82 2.84 -6.71 -9.55
N GLU A 83 2.45 -6.54 -10.79
CA GLU A 83 1.88 -5.28 -11.30
C GLU A 83 0.44 -5.04 -10.81
N HIS A 84 -0.22 -6.08 -10.30
CA HIS A 84 -1.63 -6.05 -9.91
C HIS A 84 -1.87 -6.16 -8.40
N VAL A 85 -0.86 -6.63 -7.63
CA VAL A 85 -0.96 -6.77 -6.17
C VAL A 85 0.12 -5.93 -5.48
N ALA A 86 -0.28 -5.23 -4.41
CA ALA A 86 0.64 -4.44 -3.58
C ALA A 86 1.12 -5.21 -2.33
N CYS A 87 0.47 -6.35 -2.02
CA CYS A 87 0.75 -7.12 -0.82
C CYS A 87 2.13 -7.79 -0.85
N PRO A 88 2.72 -8.13 0.31
CA PRO A 88 3.95 -8.91 0.42
C PRO A 88 3.81 -10.29 -0.23
N ILE A 89 4.83 -10.70 -1.00
CA ILE A 89 4.98 -12.03 -1.57
C ILE A 89 6.19 -12.70 -0.94
N LEU A 90 5.98 -13.80 -0.20
CA LEU A 90 7.00 -14.57 0.47
C LEU A 90 7.20 -15.89 -0.26
N PHE A 91 8.39 -16.11 -0.80
CA PHE A 91 8.69 -17.37 -1.46
C PHE A 91 8.97 -18.50 -0.47
N LEU A 92 8.41 -19.68 -0.75
CA LEU A 92 8.79 -20.93 -0.14
C LEU A 92 9.74 -21.67 -1.09
N THR A 93 10.91 -22.11 -0.62
CA THR A 93 11.92 -22.73 -1.49
C THR A 93 12.63 -23.89 -0.82
N ALA A 94 12.88 -24.99 -1.57
CA ALA A 94 13.62 -26.12 -1.09
C ALA A 94 15.16 -25.91 -1.06
N ARG A 95 15.66 -24.87 -1.75
CA ARG A 95 17.10 -24.57 -1.84
C ARG A 95 17.38 -23.09 -1.79
N ILE A 96 18.49 -22.75 -1.13
CA ILE A 96 19.10 -21.42 -1.18
C ILE A 96 20.33 -21.50 -2.07
N GLU A 97 20.19 -21.40 -3.37
CA GLU A 97 21.32 -20.98 -4.21
C GLU A 97 21.31 -19.46 -4.24
N SER A 98 22.52 -18.87 -4.16
CA SER A 98 22.65 -17.39 -4.14
C SER A 98 22.06 -16.74 -5.41
N THR A 99 22.06 -17.45 -6.52
CA THR A 99 21.45 -17.07 -7.81
C THR A 99 19.93 -17.01 -7.74
N ASP A 100 19.28 -17.96 -7.05
CA ASP A 100 17.81 -18.01 -6.95
C ASP A 100 17.27 -16.87 -6.09
N LYS A 101 17.99 -16.48 -5.02
CA LYS A 101 17.64 -15.29 -4.22
C LYS A 101 17.70 -14.01 -5.04
N ILE A 102 18.75 -13.83 -5.85
CA ILE A 102 18.92 -12.64 -6.69
C ILE A 102 17.78 -12.55 -7.71
N ASN A 103 17.50 -13.68 -8.39
CA ASN A 103 16.43 -13.75 -9.40
C ASN A 103 15.04 -13.47 -8.79
N GLY A 104 14.77 -13.95 -7.59
CA GLY A 104 13.49 -13.77 -6.97
C GLY A 104 13.29 -12.37 -6.40
N PHE A 105 14.33 -11.71 -5.83
CA PHE A 105 14.21 -10.29 -5.46
C PHE A 105 14.03 -9.42 -6.72
N GLN A 106 14.62 -9.78 -7.84
CA GLN A 106 14.37 -9.13 -9.13
C GLN A 106 12.96 -9.40 -9.66
N ALA A 107 12.36 -10.56 -9.31
CA ALA A 107 10.95 -10.86 -9.61
C ALA A 107 9.96 -10.11 -8.71
N GLY A 108 10.42 -9.42 -7.66
CA GLY A 108 9.60 -8.59 -6.79
C GLY A 108 9.14 -9.25 -5.50
N ALA A 109 9.80 -10.33 -5.04
CA ALA A 109 9.51 -10.94 -3.74
C ALA A 109 10.01 -10.08 -2.58
N ASP A 110 9.31 -10.17 -1.45
CA ASP A 110 9.61 -9.42 -0.23
C ASP A 110 10.39 -10.24 0.82
N ASP A 111 10.32 -11.58 0.79
CA ASP A 111 11.07 -12.49 1.67
C ASP A 111 11.21 -13.90 1.07
N TYR A 112 12.11 -14.71 1.68
CA TYR A 112 12.39 -16.09 1.33
C TYR A 112 12.39 -16.97 2.56
N ILE A 113 11.70 -18.09 2.47
CA ILE A 113 11.57 -19.07 3.55
C ILE A 113 11.99 -20.43 3.02
N VAL A 114 12.93 -21.05 3.69
CA VAL A 114 13.49 -22.34 3.27
C VAL A 114 12.66 -23.49 3.79
N LYS A 115 12.31 -24.43 2.93
CA LYS A 115 11.70 -25.71 3.32
C LYS A 115 12.76 -26.66 3.92
N PRO A 116 12.49 -27.44 4.97
CA PRO A 116 11.20 -27.58 5.63
C PRO A 116 10.84 -26.35 6.47
N VAL A 117 9.56 -25.95 6.38
CA VAL A 117 9.06 -24.74 7.02
C VAL A 117 8.66 -25.02 8.47
N ASP A 118 9.24 -24.29 9.40
CA ASP A 118 8.73 -24.19 10.76
C ASP A 118 7.52 -23.23 10.77
N LEU A 119 6.36 -23.75 11.19
CA LEU A 119 5.11 -22.98 11.13
C LEU A 119 5.09 -21.81 12.12
N ASP A 120 5.77 -21.91 13.26
CA ASP A 120 5.88 -20.81 14.23
C ASP A 120 6.78 -19.71 13.71
N GLU A 121 7.92 -20.06 13.05
CA GLU A 121 8.77 -19.09 12.36
C GLU A 121 8.01 -18.41 11.22
N LEU A 122 7.28 -19.18 10.41
CA LEU A 122 6.47 -18.65 9.32
C LEU A 122 5.40 -17.69 9.83
N ALA A 123 4.71 -18.05 10.92
CA ALA A 123 3.71 -17.17 11.56
C ALA A 123 4.31 -15.84 12.00
N ALA A 124 5.49 -15.87 12.62
CA ALA A 124 6.19 -14.66 13.05
C ALA A 124 6.57 -13.76 11.87
N ARG A 125 7.00 -14.33 10.73
CA ARG A 125 7.33 -13.60 9.49
C ARG A 125 6.09 -13.00 8.85
N ILE A 126 5.00 -13.78 8.70
CA ILE A 126 3.71 -13.28 8.20
C ILE A 126 3.25 -12.09 9.03
N ALA A 127 3.20 -12.23 10.36
CA ALA A 127 2.79 -11.17 11.26
C ALA A 127 3.69 -9.92 11.15
N ALA A 128 5.01 -10.10 10.93
CA ALA A 128 5.93 -8.99 10.75
C ALA A 128 5.69 -8.23 9.44
N HIS A 129 5.44 -8.95 8.33
CA HIS A 129 5.12 -8.35 7.04
C HIS A 129 3.77 -7.63 7.07
N LEU A 130 2.70 -8.28 7.54
CA LEU A 130 1.37 -7.66 7.67
C LEU A 130 1.41 -6.43 8.56
N ARG A 131 2.10 -6.48 9.71
CA ARG A 131 2.27 -5.32 10.59
C ARG A 131 3.05 -4.19 9.90
N ARG A 132 4.03 -4.49 9.03
CA ARG A 132 4.76 -3.48 8.25
C ARG A 132 3.84 -2.81 7.24
N GLU A 133 2.99 -3.59 6.53
CA GLU A 133 2.01 -3.05 5.60
C GLU A 133 0.91 -2.25 6.32
N GLN A 134 0.38 -2.76 7.43
CA GLN A 134 -0.55 -2.00 8.28
C GLN A 134 0.08 -0.69 8.79
N ARG A 135 1.38 -0.69 9.13
CA ARG A 135 2.08 0.55 9.50
C ARG A 135 2.25 1.48 8.30
N ARG A 136 2.44 0.97 7.09
CA ARG A 136 2.45 1.78 5.86
C ARG A 136 1.06 2.34 5.56
N HIS A 137 0.00 1.54 5.72
CA HIS A 137 -1.39 2.00 5.61
C HIS A 137 -1.83 2.87 6.80
N ASN A 138 -1.37 2.57 8.02
CA ASN A 138 -1.68 3.32 9.25
C ASN A 138 -0.63 4.37 9.63
N GLN A 139 0.46 4.48 8.91
CA GLN A 139 1.20 5.73 8.90
C GLN A 139 0.35 6.70 8.07
N SER A 140 -0.62 7.28 8.74
CA SER A 140 -1.03 8.63 8.54
C SER A 140 0.27 9.43 8.44
N ILE A 141 0.77 9.63 7.21
CA ILE A 141 1.95 10.48 7.01
C ILE A 141 1.42 11.89 7.16
N VAL A 142 1.21 12.29 8.42
CA VAL A 142 0.92 13.68 8.72
C VAL A 142 2.23 14.42 8.74
N ARG A 143 2.38 15.38 7.83
CA ARG A 143 3.47 16.37 7.91
C ARG A 143 2.91 17.69 8.37
N PHE A 144 3.67 18.32 9.25
CA PHE A 144 3.39 19.66 9.75
C PHE A 144 4.31 20.67 9.04
N PHE A 145 3.72 21.72 8.50
CA PHE A 145 4.40 22.85 7.90
C PHE A 145 3.94 24.12 8.64
N GLY A 146 4.55 24.36 9.80
CA GLY A 146 4.08 25.40 10.72
C GLY A 146 2.65 25.11 11.21
N GLU A 147 1.69 25.95 10.79
CA GLU A 147 0.27 25.87 11.18
C GLU A 147 -0.54 24.87 10.34
N LEU A 148 0.01 24.46 9.18
CA LEU A 148 -0.64 23.55 8.26
C LEU A 148 -0.23 22.11 8.57
N ALA A 149 -1.22 21.21 8.65
CA ALA A 149 -1.01 19.77 8.72
C ALA A 149 -1.63 19.10 7.48
N VAL A 150 -0.85 18.22 6.85
CA VAL A 150 -1.29 17.42 5.69
C VAL A 150 -1.26 15.96 6.08
N ASP A 151 -2.41 15.33 6.11
CA ASP A 151 -2.54 13.88 6.22
C ASP A 151 -2.65 13.29 4.82
N TYR A 152 -1.56 12.70 4.33
CA TYR A 152 -1.48 12.12 2.99
C TYR A 152 -2.30 10.85 2.85
N SER A 153 -2.46 10.09 3.94
CA SER A 153 -3.24 8.85 3.94
C SER A 153 -4.73 9.12 3.89
N ALA A 154 -5.21 10.02 4.77
CA ALA A 154 -6.60 10.45 4.78
C ALA A 154 -6.93 11.46 3.66
N ARG A 155 -5.89 11.99 2.97
CA ARG A 155 -6.00 13.04 1.95
C ARG A 155 -6.71 14.29 2.49
N THR A 156 -6.37 14.69 3.71
CA THR A 156 -6.93 15.86 4.38
C THR A 156 -5.87 16.91 4.67
N VAL A 157 -6.30 18.16 4.68
CA VAL A 157 -5.47 19.32 5.03
C VAL A 157 -6.17 20.09 6.12
N THR A 158 -5.44 20.46 7.17
CA THR A 158 -5.95 21.33 8.24
C THR A 158 -4.99 22.48 8.49
N ILE A 159 -5.53 23.65 8.87
CA ILE A 159 -4.78 24.82 9.36
C ILE A 159 -5.43 25.22 10.67
N HIS A 160 -4.65 25.34 11.75
CA HIS A 160 -5.17 25.58 13.11
C HIS A 160 -6.28 24.58 13.53
N ASN A 161 -6.19 23.32 13.12
CA ASN A 161 -7.21 22.27 13.27
C ASN A 161 -8.52 22.50 12.48
N GLU A 162 -8.62 23.55 11.68
CA GLU A 162 -9.76 23.79 10.80
C GLU A 162 -9.52 23.11 9.44
N PRO A 163 -10.49 22.36 8.90
CA PRO A 163 -10.32 21.63 7.65
C PRO A 163 -10.30 22.57 6.45
N VAL A 164 -9.31 22.39 5.57
CA VAL A 164 -9.25 23.04 4.25
C VAL A 164 -9.70 22.08 3.18
N ILE A 165 -10.86 22.32 2.58
CA ILE A 165 -11.46 21.43 1.60
C ILE A 165 -10.80 21.62 0.23
N LEU A 166 -10.00 20.64 -0.19
CA LEU A 166 -9.39 20.56 -1.50
C LEU A 166 -10.12 19.54 -2.38
N SER A 167 -10.19 19.84 -3.70
CA SER A 167 -10.58 18.82 -4.68
C SER A 167 -9.48 17.78 -4.84
N LYS A 168 -9.79 16.62 -5.47
CA LYS A 168 -8.81 15.56 -5.72
C LYS A 168 -7.54 16.10 -6.39
N ARG A 169 -7.66 16.86 -7.47
CA ARG A 169 -6.52 17.41 -8.22
C ARG A 169 -5.75 18.49 -7.45
N GLU A 170 -6.44 19.29 -6.66
CA GLU A 170 -5.80 20.26 -5.76
C GLU A 170 -4.96 19.57 -4.70
N PHE A 171 -5.49 18.48 -4.12
CA PHE A 171 -4.73 17.67 -3.17
C PHE A 171 -3.54 16.98 -3.83
N ASP A 172 -3.70 16.37 -5.01
CA ASP A 172 -2.61 15.70 -5.75
C ASP A 172 -1.44 16.67 -6.03
N ILE A 173 -1.73 17.91 -6.42
CA ILE A 173 -0.71 18.96 -6.62
C ILE A 173 -0.05 19.34 -5.29
N LEU A 174 -0.84 19.55 -4.24
CA LEU A 174 -0.32 19.90 -2.91
C LEU A 174 0.60 18.79 -2.40
N GLU A 175 0.18 17.53 -2.51
CA GLU A 175 0.96 16.35 -2.15
C GLU A 175 2.29 16.30 -2.90
N LEU A 176 2.27 16.41 -4.23
CA LEU A 176 3.48 16.41 -5.07
C LEU A 176 4.48 17.46 -4.59
N LEU A 177 4.04 18.70 -4.37
CA LEU A 177 4.91 19.78 -3.99
C LEU A 177 5.41 19.67 -2.55
N SER A 178 4.52 19.32 -1.59
CA SER A 178 4.86 19.27 -0.17
C SER A 178 5.72 18.07 0.21
N LEU A 179 5.60 16.94 -0.50
CA LEU A 179 6.52 15.79 -0.34
C LEU A 179 7.92 16.10 -0.84
N ASN A 180 8.07 17.05 -1.77
CA ASN A 180 9.32 17.45 -2.39
C ASN A 180 9.68 18.91 -2.06
N THR A 181 9.66 19.24 -0.77
CA THR A 181 9.93 20.58 -0.26
C THR A 181 11.24 21.17 -0.82
N GLY A 182 11.15 22.41 -1.35
CA GLY A 182 12.29 23.13 -1.95
C GLY A 182 12.60 22.75 -3.40
N GLN A 183 12.07 21.65 -3.92
CA GLN A 183 12.23 21.27 -5.33
C GLN A 183 11.29 22.11 -6.21
N VAL A 184 11.82 22.59 -7.34
CA VAL A 184 11.03 23.33 -8.36
C VAL A 184 10.47 22.34 -9.37
N PHE A 185 9.17 22.43 -9.63
CA PHE A 185 8.46 21.69 -10.66
C PHE A 185 7.91 22.67 -11.70
N ASP A 186 8.21 22.44 -12.97
CA ASP A 186 7.56 23.14 -14.06
C ASP A 186 6.11 22.66 -14.25
N ARG A 187 5.33 23.36 -15.08
CA ARG A 187 3.91 23.08 -15.29
C ARG A 187 3.69 21.74 -15.95
N GLU A 188 4.52 21.41 -16.93
CA GLU A 188 4.45 20.16 -17.68
C GLU A 188 4.67 18.97 -16.74
N ARG A 189 5.70 19.03 -15.91
CA ARG A 189 6.04 17.97 -14.95
C ARG A 189 4.95 17.81 -13.87
N ILE A 190 4.36 18.90 -13.38
CA ILE A 190 3.21 18.83 -12.46
C ILE A 190 2.02 18.17 -13.18
N TYR A 191 1.77 18.58 -14.43
CA TYR A 191 0.66 18.03 -15.20
C TYR A 191 0.83 16.53 -15.43
N GLU A 192 1.97 16.06 -15.90
CA GLU A 192 2.28 14.66 -16.12
C GLU A 192 2.15 13.84 -14.83
N ALA A 193 2.67 14.34 -13.71
CA ALA A 193 2.60 13.64 -12.41
C ALA A 193 1.17 13.49 -11.87
N VAL A 194 0.29 14.46 -12.15
CA VAL A 194 -1.07 14.50 -11.56
C VAL A 194 -2.13 13.97 -12.52
N TRP A 195 -2.00 14.16 -13.83
CA TRP A 195 -2.98 13.73 -14.85
C TRP A 195 -2.53 12.52 -15.65
N GLY A 196 -1.22 12.19 -15.62
CA GLY A 196 -0.63 11.16 -16.47
C GLY A 196 -0.22 11.68 -17.84
N ILE A 197 0.56 10.87 -18.57
CA ILE A 197 1.09 11.21 -19.90
C ILE A 197 -0.03 11.32 -20.94
N ASP A 198 -1.12 10.56 -20.77
CA ASP A 198 -2.27 10.52 -21.69
C ASP A 198 -3.40 11.49 -21.32
N GLY A 199 -3.13 12.47 -20.47
CA GLY A 199 -4.14 13.47 -20.06
C GLY A 199 -4.57 14.36 -21.23
N ASP A 200 -5.86 14.42 -21.53
CA ASP A 200 -6.45 15.25 -22.62
C ASP A 200 -6.42 16.76 -22.38
N GLY A 201 -5.63 17.26 -21.43
CA GLY A 201 -5.60 18.66 -21.01
C GLY A 201 -4.29 19.39 -21.31
N ASN A 202 -4.28 20.70 -21.05
CA ASN A 202 -3.13 21.58 -21.21
C ASN A 202 -2.51 21.87 -19.82
N SER A 203 -1.19 21.97 -19.73
CA SER A 203 -0.42 22.38 -18.54
C SER A 203 -0.85 23.73 -17.95
N ASP A 204 -1.55 24.58 -18.72
CA ASP A 204 -2.14 25.83 -18.23
C ASP A 204 -3.20 25.60 -17.13
N THR A 205 -3.83 24.41 -17.09
CA THR A 205 -4.75 24.00 -16.03
C THR A 205 -4.08 24.00 -14.66
N VAL A 206 -2.78 23.71 -14.59
CA VAL A 206 -1.98 23.72 -13.36
C VAL A 206 -2.02 25.10 -12.69
N MET A 207 -1.91 26.19 -13.46
CA MET A 207 -1.92 27.55 -12.91
C MET A 207 -3.23 27.84 -12.17
N GLU A 208 -4.36 27.43 -12.76
CA GLU A 208 -5.67 27.65 -12.14
C GLU A 208 -5.84 26.83 -10.84
N HIS A 209 -5.35 25.58 -10.81
CA HIS A 209 -5.37 24.78 -9.59
C HIS A 209 -4.45 25.37 -8.50
N ILE A 210 -3.24 25.80 -8.85
CA ILE A 210 -2.33 26.50 -7.91
C ILE A 210 -3.00 27.75 -7.35
N ARG A 211 -3.67 28.55 -8.20
CA ARG A 211 -4.41 29.74 -7.76
C ARG A 211 -5.51 29.38 -6.76
N LYS A 212 -6.28 28.31 -7.03
CA LYS A 212 -7.35 27.84 -6.14
C LYS A 212 -6.80 27.30 -4.82
N ILE A 213 -5.72 26.52 -4.84
CA ILE A 213 -5.06 26.03 -3.63
C ILE A 213 -4.63 27.22 -2.77
N ARG A 214 -3.90 28.19 -3.35
CA ARG A 214 -3.46 29.39 -2.64
C ARG A 214 -4.61 30.17 -2.03
N ALA A 215 -5.70 30.36 -2.75
CA ALA A 215 -6.88 31.05 -2.25
C ALA A 215 -7.51 30.35 -1.06
N LYS A 216 -7.60 29.00 -1.10
CA LYS A 216 -8.14 28.19 0.00
C LYS A 216 -7.25 28.22 1.22
N LEU A 217 -5.94 28.11 1.06
CA LEU A 217 -4.98 28.20 2.17
C LEU A 217 -4.97 29.61 2.77
N ALA A 218 -4.99 30.65 1.95
CA ALA A 218 -4.98 32.06 2.39
C ALA A 218 -6.23 32.48 3.17
N ALA A 219 -7.33 31.73 3.08
CA ALA A 219 -8.52 31.95 3.92
C ALA A 219 -8.28 31.61 5.41
N HIS A 220 -7.24 30.80 5.72
CA HIS A 220 -6.97 30.31 7.08
C HIS A 220 -5.61 30.78 7.63
N THR A 221 -4.67 31.26 6.78
CA THR A 221 -3.33 31.70 7.20
C THR A 221 -2.77 32.75 6.25
N LEU A 222 -1.87 33.57 6.77
CA LEU A 222 -1.10 34.56 5.98
C LEU A 222 0.15 33.94 5.34
N HIS A 223 0.50 32.71 5.71
CA HIS A 223 1.70 32.04 5.18
C HIS A 223 1.47 31.52 3.77
N SER A 224 2.44 31.75 2.86
CA SER A 224 2.38 31.27 1.48
C SER A 224 3.21 30.01 1.31
N TYR A 225 2.55 28.85 1.28
CA TYR A 225 3.19 27.54 1.16
C TYR A 225 3.66 27.19 -0.25
N ILE A 226 3.08 27.80 -1.29
CA ILE A 226 3.48 27.56 -2.67
C ILE A 226 4.10 28.83 -3.24
N GLU A 227 5.37 28.77 -3.58
CA GLU A 227 6.11 29.86 -4.21
C GLU A 227 6.17 29.70 -5.72
N THR A 228 6.06 30.81 -6.48
CA THR A 228 6.31 30.84 -7.91
C THR A 228 7.78 31.16 -8.14
N VAL A 229 8.47 30.26 -8.84
CA VAL A 229 9.83 30.51 -9.33
C VAL A 229 9.71 30.98 -10.79
N TRP A 230 9.89 32.29 -11.00
CA TRP A 230 9.65 32.91 -12.27
C TRP A 230 10.46 32.26 -13.40
N GLY A 231 9.77 31.90 -14.49
CA GLY A 231 10.37 31.20 -15.63
C GLY A 231 10.65 29.73 -15.43
N CYS A 232 10.47 29.17 -14.20
CA CYS A 232 10.81 27.79 -13.88
C CYS A 232 9.60 26.97 -13.42
N GLY A 233 8.65 27.54 -12.65
CA GLY A 233 7.51 26.79 -12.14
C GLY A 233 7.12 27.11 -10.70
N TYR A 234 6.85 26.06 -9.92
CA TYR A 234 6.36 26.15 -8.55
C TYR A 234 7.17 25.27 -7.61
N LYS A 235 7.31 25.70 -6.36
CA LYS A 235 7.90 24.90 -5.29
C LYS A 235 7.12 25.04 -4.00
N TRP A 236 7.24 24.04 -3.12
CA TRP A 236 6.77 24.13 -1.75
C TRP A 236 7.76 24.90 -0.89
N ASN A 237 7.25 25.88 -0.17
CA ASN A 237 8.01 26.70 0.78
C ASN A 237 7.44 26.44 2.17
N ALA A 238 8.22 25.77 3.04
CA ALA A 238 7.83 25.42 4.41
C ALA A 238 8.74 26.11 5.40
#